data_4c55ddd0b1713c7204db853d08684cce
#
_entry.id   4c55ddd0b1713c7204db853d08684cce
#
_cell.length_a   1.000
_cell.length_b   1.000
_cell.length_c   1.000
_cell.angle_alpha   90.00
_cell.angle_beta   90.00
_cell.angle_gamma   90.00
#
_symmetry.space_group_name_H-M   'P 1'
#
loop_
_entity.id
_entity.type
_entity.pdbx_description
1 polymer ?
#
loop_
_entity_poly.entity_id
_entity_poly.type
_entity_poly.pdbx_seq_one_letter_code
_entity_poly.pdbx_strand_id
1 'polypeptide(L)'
;DPFGVHLDKDSVTVNGEEVMHRVKSERDRFVGFVVSDVEEWPADKRIMGTAKFVDEHTVQIDDHTQITAKSFVIATGSRPVIFPQWEVLGDRLIVNDDVFSGDTLPKSVAVFGPGVIVLELGQALHRLGVKVEIFGVAGAIGGISDPVVAEEAKTVFGEELTLHLDAKTEVKLD
;
A
#
# COMPACT_ATOMS: atom_id res chain seq x y z
N ASP A 1 16.58 18.31 -10.13
CA ASP A 1 16.73 16.91 -9.67
C ASP A 1 15.46 16.12 -10.02
N PRO A 2 15.58 14.98 -10.73
CA PRO A 2 14.39 14.22 -11.19
C PRO A 2 13.65 13.51 -10.04
N PHE A 3 14.15 13.58 -8.81
CA PHE A 3 13.56 12.94 -7.62
C PHE A 3 12.78 13.92 -6.72
N GLY A 4 12.71 15.20 -7.08
CA GLY A 4 12.07 16.23 -6.25
C GLY A 4 12.85 16.59 -4.98
N VAL A 5 14.11 16.13 -4.86
CA VAL A 5 15.01 16.43 -3.74
C VAL A 5 16.07 17.41 -4.24
N HIS A 6 16.07 18.61 -3.69
CA HIS A 6 16.96 19.68 -4.09
C HIS A 6 18.06 19.87 -3.06
N LEU A 7 19.31 19.81 -3.51
CA LEU A 7 20.51 19.98 -2.69
C LEU A 7 21.08 21.38 -2.94
N ASP A 8 21.05 22.21 -1.93
CA ASP A 8 21.79 23.46 -1.88
C ASP A 8 22.96 23.34 -0.90
N LYS A 9 23.95 24.23 -0.97
CA LYS A 9 25.21 24.09 -0.22
C LYS A 9 25.02 23.87 1.30
N ASP A 10 23.92 24.33 1.86
CA ASP A 10 23.64 24.28 3.30
C ASP A 10 22.27 23.68 3.65
N SER A 11 21.50 23.18 2.66
CA SER A 11 20.17 22.62 2.93
C SER A 11 19.74 21.57 1.91
N VAL A 12 18.94 20.61 2.38
CA VAL A 12 18.18 19.67 1.54
C VAL A 12 16.74 20.11 1.59
N THR A 13 16.13 20.32 0.43
CA THR A 13 14.68 20.59 0.34
C THR A 13 13.99 19.52 -0.49
N VAL A 14 12.78 19.16 -0.09
CA VAL A 14 11.95 18.18 -0.77
C VAL A 14 10.72 18.90 -1.33
N ASN A 15 10.54 18.83 -2.64
CA ASN A 15 9.32 19.29 -3.29
C ASN A 15 8.33 18.12 -3.41
N GLY A 16 7.29 18.15 -2.60
CA GLY A 16 6.31 17.07 -2.51
C GLY A 16 5.53 16.83 -3.80
N GLU A 17 5.27 17.86 -4.60
CA GLU A 17 4.58 17.73 -5.89
C GLU A 17 5.48 17.03 -6.92
N GLU A 18 6.76 17.40 -7.00
CA GLU A 18 7.73 16.75 -7.89
C GLU A 18 7.95 15.27 -7.50
N VAL A 19 8.05 14.97 -6.20
CA VAL A 19 8.12 13.60 -5.68
C VAL A 19 6.91 12.80 -6.15
N MET A 20 5.70 13.28 -5.90
CA MET A 20 4.48 12.56 -6.24
C MET A 20 4.24 12.46 -7.75
N HIS A 21 4.62 13.47 -8.52
CA HIS A 21 4.63 13.38 -9.98
C HIS A 21 5.51 12.21 -10.46
N ARG A 22 6.72 12.09 -9.92
CA ARG A 22 7.62 10.97 -10.24
C ARG A 22 7.04 9.63 -9.79
N VAL A 23 6.52 9.52 -8.56
CA VAL A 23 5.89 8.29 -8.04
C VAL A 23 4.78 7.83 -8.98
N LYS A 24 3.89 8.72 -9.39
CA LYS A 24 2.79 8.41 -10.34
C LYS A 24 3.34 7.98 -11.70
N SER A 25 4.33 8.68 -12.22
CA SER A 25 4.97 8.33 -13.52
C SER A 25 5.59 6.94 -13.50
N GLU A 26 6.32 6.58 -12.43
CA GLU A 26 6.92 5.25 -12.31
C GLU A 26 5.86 4.16 -12.08
N ARG A 27 4.84 4.42 -11.26
CA ARG A 27 3.70 3.52 -11.11
C ARG A 27 3.05 3.23 -12.46
N ASP A 28 2.73 4.26 -13.23
CA ASP A 28 2.04 4.12 -14.51
C ASP A 28 2.92 3.38 -15.53
N ARG A 29 4.23 3.59 -15.49
CA ARG A 29 5.20 2.85 -16.30
C ARG A 29 5.20 1.36 -15.96
N PHE A 30 5.22 0.98 -14.67
CA PHE A 30 5.17 -0.41 -14.24
C PHE A 30 3.82 -1.07 -14.56
N VAL A 31 2.71 -0.37 -14.33
CA VAL A 31 1.37 -0.83 -14.71
C VAL A 31 1.31 -1.08 -16.22
N GLY A 32 1.89 -0.17 -17.02
CA GLY A 32 1.96 -0.33 -18.48
C GLY A 32 2.65 -1.62 -18.91
N PHE A 33 3.75 -2.03 -18.27
CA PHE A 33 4.40 -3.30 -18.55
C PHE A 33 3.50 -4.50 -18.26
N VAL A 34 2.87 -4.54 -17.08
CA VAL A 34 1.97 -5.65 -16.70
C VAL A 34 0.78 -5.75 -17.65
N VAL A 35 0.19 -4.62 -18.02
CA VAL A 35 -0.92 -4.57 -18.98
C VAL A 35 -0.48 -5.09 -20.36
N SER A 36 0.68 -4.63 -20.84
CA SER A 36 1.25 -5.07 -22.12
C SER A 36 1.50 -6.57 -22.14
N ASP A 37 2.10 -7.12 -21.08
CA ASP A 37 2.35 -8.56 -20.97
C ASP A 37 1.07 -9.39 -21.05
N VAL A 38 -0.03 -8.90 -20.45
CA VAL A 38 -1.34 -9.57 -20.55
C VAL A 38 -1.96 -9.38 -21.94
N GLU A 39 -1.79 -8.22 -22.56
CA GLU A 39 -2.32 -7.92 -23.90
C GLU A 39 -1.62 -8.71 -25.00
N GLU A 40 -0.39 -9.16 -24.80
CA GLU A 40 0.33 -10.06 -25.73
C GLU A 40 -0.24 -11.47 -25.75
N TRP A 41 -1.04 -11.88 -24.76
CA TRP A 41 -1.69 -13.19 -24.78
C TRP A 41 -2.72 -13.25 -25.92
N PRO A 42 -2.88 -14.42 -26.58
CA PRO A 42 -3.90 -14.61 -27.60
C PRO A 42 -5.29 -14.20 -27.09
N ALA A 43 -6.06 -13.52 -27.92
CA ALA A 43 -7.37 -12.99 -27.54
C ALA A 43 -8.34 -14.07 -27.04
N ASP A 44 -8.24 -15.30 -27.59
CA ASP A 44 -9.01 -16.47 -27.15
C ASP A 44 -8.62 -17.00 -25.78
N LYS A 45 -7.51 -16.53 -25.21
CA LYS A 45 -7.04 -16.88 -23.85
C LYS A 45 -7.36 -15.80 -22.81
N ARG A 46 -7.88 -14.65 -23.24
CA ARG A 46 -8.26 -13.52 -22.38
C ARG A 46 -9.76 -13.34 -22.41
N ILE A 47 -10.45 -13.79 -21.38
CA ILE A 47 -11.90 -13.68 -21.28
C ILE A 47 -12.24 -12.67 -20.20
N MET A 48 -12.82 -11.55 -20.60
CA MET A 48 -13.25 -10.49 -19.70
C MET A 48 -14.64 -10.79 -19.16
N GLY A 49 -14.87 -10.53 -17.89
CA GLY A 49 -16.16 -10.69 -17.23
C GLY A 49 -16.05 -11.12 -15.78
N THR A 50 -17.18 -11.25 -15.12
CA THR A 50 -17.27 -11.73 -13.73
C THR A 50 -17.35 -13.25 -13.71
N ALA A 51 -16.32 -13.87 -13.13
CA ALA A 51 -16.21 -15.31 -13.05
C ALA A 51 -16.90 -15.87 -11.79
N LYS A 52 -17.69 -16.93 -11.94
CA LYS A 52 -18.37 -17.64 -10.85
C LYS A 52 -18.26 -19.13 -11.05
N PHE A 53 -17.84 -19.88 -10.01
CA PHE A 53 -17.89 -21.34 -10.05
C PHE A 53 -19.34 -21.83 -10.11
N VAL A 54 -19.60 -22.73 -11.04
CA VAL A 54 -20.86 -23.49 -11.17
C VAL A 54 -20.73 -24.83 -10.46
N ASP A 55 -19.57 -25.45 -10.63
CA ASP A 55 -19.14 -26.67 -9.94
C ASP A 55 -17.60 -26.65 -9.78
N GLU A 56 -17.00 -27.74 -9.29
CA GLU A 56 -15.55 -27.86 -9.03
C GLU A 56 -14.67 -27.81 -10.30
N HIS A 57 -15.25 -28.02 -11.46
CA HIS A 57 -14.55 -28.06 -12.74
C HIS A 57 -15.10 -27.07 -13.79
N THR A 58 -16.10 -26.26 -13.42
CA THR A 58 -16.76 -25.36 -14.36
C THR A 58 -16.91 -23.95 -13.78
N VAL A 59 -16.44 -22.97 -14.54
CA VAL A 59 -16.60 -21.53 -14.25
C VAL A 59 -17.50 -20.91 -15.33
N GLN A 60 -18.52 -20.19 -14.89
CA GLN A 60 -19.33 -19.32 -15.72
C GLN A 60 -18.78 -17.91 -15.69
N ILE A 61 -18.64 -17.28 -16.86
CA ILE A 61 -18.25 -15.88 -17.01
C ILE A 61 -19.45 -15.11 -17.55
N ASP A 62 -19.98 -14.23 -16.73
CA ASP A 62 -21.26 -13.53 -16.98
C ASP A 62 -22.34 -14.50 -17.46
N ASP A 63 -23.07 -14.15 -18.53
CA ASP A 63 -24.11 -14.99 -19.14
C ASP A 63 -23.67 -15.61 -20.49
N HIS A 64 -22.41 -15.41 -20.91
CA HIS A 64 -21.98 -15.71 -22.26
C HIS A 64 -20.96 -16.84 -22.41
N THR A 65 -20.18 -17.19 -21.36
CA THR A 65 -19.10 -18.16 -21.54
C THR A 65 -19.00 -19.13 -20.37
N GLN A 66 -18.90 -20.41 -20.66
CA GLN A 66 -18.54 -21.45 -19.69
C GLN A 66 -17.16 -22.03 -20.00
N ILE A 67 -16.36 -22.22 -18.98
CA ILE A 67 -15.04 -22.85 -19.07
C ILE A 67 -14.99 -24.06 -18.16
N THR A 68 -14.65 -25.21 -18.75
CA THR A 68 -14.37 -26.43 -17.99
C THR A 68 -12.89 -26.70 -17.98
N ALA A 69 -12.31 -26.95 -16.80
CA ALA A 69 -10.89 -27.21 -16.64
C ALA A 69 -10.63 -28.28 -15.57
N LYS A 70 -9.45 -28.90 -15.64
CA LYS A 70 -8.98 -29.84 -14.59
C LYS A 70 -8.62 -29.13 -13.29
N SER A 71 -8.17 -27.89 -13.38
CA SER A 71 -7.74 -27.08 -12.25
C SER A 71 -7.94 -25.60 -12.54
N PHE A 72 -8.22 -24.83 -11.49
CA PHE A 72 -8.33 -23.37 -11.54
C PHE A 72 -7.35 -22.75 -10.58
N VAL A 73 -6.78 -21.62 -10.97
CA VAL A 73 -5.98 -20.76 -10.10
C VAL A 73 -6.79 -19.52 -9.76
N ILE A 74 -7.04 -19.29 -8.47
CA ILE A 74 -7.75 -18.11 -7.98
C ILE A 74 -6.68 -17.06 -7.63
N ALA A 75 -6.57 -16.02 -8.45
CA ALA A 75 -5.59 -14.94 -8.30
C ALA A 75 -6.29 -13.57 -8.35
N THR A 76 -7.33 -13.41 -7.54
CA THR A 76 -8.22 -12.24 -7.57
C THR A 76 -7.73 -11.04 -6.76
N GLY A 77 -6.54 -11.14 -6.18
CA GLY A 77 -5.96 -10.09 -5.33
C GLY A 77 -6.65 -9.96 -3.97
N SER A 78 -6.38 -8.85 -3.32
CA SER A 78 -6.95 -8.49 -2.02
C SER A 78 -7.22 -6.98 -1.95
N ARG A 79 -7.99 -6.57 -0.95
CA ARG A 79 -8.22 -5.15 -0.64
C ARG A 79 -7.82 -4.89 0.80
N PRO A 80 -7.26 -3.72 1.12
CA PRO A 80 -7.08 -3.29 2.50
C PRO A 80 -8.40 -3.28 3.27
N VAL A 81 -8.34 -3.65 4.55
CA VAL A 81 -9.51 -3.59 5.43
C VAL A 81 -9.65 -2.18 5.99
N ILE A 82 -10.79 -1.56 5.75
CA ILE A 82 -11.18 -0.30 6.40
C ILE A 82 -12.18 -0.63 7.49
N PHE A 83 -11.89 -0.23 8.72
CA PHE A 83 -12.81 -0.41 9.83
C PHE A 83 -13.91 0.66 9.78
N PRO A 84 -15.20 0.30 9.97
CA PRO A 84 -16.32 1.23 9.86
C PRO A 84 -16.19 2.49 10.73
N GLN A 85 -15.60 2.36 11.91
CA GLN A 85 -15.36 3.50 12.80
C GLN A 85 -14.39 4.55 12.25
N TRP A 86 -13.63 4.25 11.18
CA TRP A 86 -12.71 5.18 10.53
C TRP A 86 -13.31 5.90 9.33
N GLU A 87 -14.46 5.44 8.83
CA GLU A 87 -15.14 6.06 7.68
C GLU A 87 -15.52 7.53 7.95
N VAL A 88 -15.66 7.91 9.21
CA VAL A 88 -15.89 9.30 9.64
C VAL A 88 -14.79 10.26 9.17
N LEU A 89 -13.58 9.76 8.89
CA LEU A 89 -12.44 10.56 8.42
C LEU A 89 -12.59 11.05 6.97
N GLY A 90 -13.47 10.41 6.17
CA GLY A 90 -13.67 10.77 4.77
C GLY A 90 -12.36 10.77 3.99
N ASP A 91 -12.08 11.83 3.24
CA ASP A 91 -10.89 11.98 2.40
C ASP A 91 -9.55 12.02 3.16
N ARG A 92 -9.59 12.10 4.49
CA ARG A 92 -8.38 12.00 5.32
C ARG A 92 -7.95 10.56 5.58
N LEU A 93 -8.83 9.60 5.32
CA LEU A 93 -8.54 8.17 5.43
C LEU A 93 -8.01 7.68 4.09
N ILE A 94 -6.78 7.22 4.09
CA ILE A 94 -6.15 6.59 2.93
C ILE A 94 -5.65 5.20 3.29
N VAL A 95 -5.55 4.32 2.31
CA VAL A 95 -4.92 3.01 2.44
C VAL A 95 -3.56 3.01 1.72
N ASN A 96 -2.82 1.92 1.87
CA ASN A 96 -1.48 1.80 1.27
C ASN A 96 -1.43 2.09 -0.23
N ASP A 97 -2.47 1.70 -0.98
CA ASP A 97 -2.53 1.92 -2.44
C ASP A 97 -2.69 3.41 -2.79
N ASP A 98 -3.41 4.16 -1.95
CA ASP A 98 -3.68 5.59 -2.17
C ASP A 98 -2.43 6.45 -2.02
N VAL A 99 -1.43 5.98 -1.25
CA VAL A 99 -0.14 6.67 -1.07
C VAL A 99 0.53 6.96 -2.42
N PHE A 100 0.34 6.09 -3.41
CA PHE A 100 0.92 6.24 -4.75
C PHE A 100 0.09 7.11 -5.71
N SER A 101 -1.01 7.71 -5.23
CA SER A 101 -1.96 8.45 -6.07
C SER A 101 -2.10 9.93 -5.68
N GLY A 102 -1.55 10.34 -4.54
CA GLY A 102 -1.59 11.72 -4.07
C GLY A 102 -0.93 12.73 -5.02
N ASP A 103 -1.27 13.99 -4.89
CA ASP A 103 -0.70 15.08 -5.71
C ASP A 103 0.53 15.72 -5.06
N THR A 104 0.65 15.64 -3.74
CA THR A 104 1.79 16.13 -2.98
C THR A 104 1.98 15.31 -1.70
N LEU A 105 3.09 15.48 -1.03
CA LEU A 105 3.35 14.87 0.27
C LEU A 105 2.51 15.55 1.36
N PRO A 106 1.87 14.79 2.28
CA PRO A 106 1.18 15.36 3.42
C PRO A 106 2.18 15.93 4.42
N LYS A 107 1.74 16.87 5.26
CA LYS A 107 2.59 17.39 6.35
C LYS A 107 2.83 16.37 7.46
N SER A 108 1.83 15.57 7.75
CA SER A 108 1.89 14.51 8.76
C SER A 108 0.92 13.39 8.44
N VAL A 109 1.26 12.17 8.92
CA VAL A 109 0.41 10.99 8.82
C VAL A 109 0.43 10.22 10.15
N ALA A 110 -0.74 9.70 10.53
CA ALA A 110 -0.88 8.66 11.54
C ALA A 110 -1.12 7.34 10.82
N VAL A 111 -0.27 6.35 11.06
CA VAL A 111 -0.32 5.07 10.37
C VAL A 111 -0.73 3.97 11.34
N PHE A 112 -1.75 3.20 11.01
CA PHE A 112 -2.30 2.17 11.88
C PHE A 112 -1.94 0.77 11.38
N GLY A 113 -1.36 -0.04 12.28
CA GLY A 113 -0.90 -1.40 12.02
C GLY A 113 0.60 -1.44 11.69
N PRO A 114 1.46 -1.96 12.60
CA PRO A 114 2.92 -1.95 12.43
C PRO A 114 3.40 -3.12 11.55
N GLY A 115 2.70 -3.42 10.46
CA GLY A 115 3.08 -4.43 9.48
C GLY A 115 4.24 -3.96 8.58
N VAL A 116 4.77 -4.88 7.76
CA VAL A 116 5.90 -4.60 6.86
C VAL A 116 5.63 -3.40 5.95
N ILE A 117 4.49 -3.38 5.26
CA ILE A 117 4.11 -2.29 4.34
C ILE A 117 4.09 -0.93 5.05
N VAL A 118 3.59 -0.91 6.30
CA VAL A 118 3.51 0.33 7.11
C VAL A 118 4.90 0.83 7.49
N LEU A 119 5.82 -0.07 7.84
CA LEU A 119 7.20 0.32 8.14
C LEU A 119 7.91 0.85 6.90
N GLU A 120 7.76 0.18 5.76
CA GLU A 120 8.36 0.61 4.48
C GLU A 120 7.84 1.99 4.03
N LEU A 121 6.52 2.15 3.95
CA LEU A 121 5.91 3.42 3.52
C LEU A 121 6.10 4.53 4.56
N GLY A 122 5.99 4.20 5.85
CA GLY A 122 6.21 5.16 6.93
C GLY A 122 7.64 5.70 6.92
N GLN A 123 8.64 4.82 6.77
CA GLN A 123 10.03 5.23 6.69
C GLN A 123 10.31 6.06 5.43
N ALA A 124 9.76 5.65 4.27
CA ALA A 124 9.91 6.41 3.03
C ALA A 124 9.32 7.82 3.15
N LEU A 125 8.12 7.95 3.70
CA LEU A 125 7.48 9.25 3.93
C LEU A 125 8.27 10.10 4.94
N HIS A 126 8.75 9.49 6.03
CA HIS A 126 9.56 10.17 7.03
C HIS A 126 10.85 10.75 6.42
N ARG A 127 11.57 9.97 5.63
CA ARG A 127 12.79 10.39 4.94
C ARG A 127 12.57 11.51 3.90
N LEU A 128 11.33 11.64 3.44
CA LEU A 128 10.89 12.75 2.58
C LEU A 128 10.39 13.97 3.38
N GLY A 129 10.53 13.97 4.71
CA GLY A 129 10.20 15.10 5.57
C GLY A 129 8.75 15.11 6.09
N VAL A 130 7.99 14.05 5.89
CA VAL A 130 6.64 13.92 6.47
C VAL A 130 6.78 13.54 7.95
N LYS A 131 6.00 14.20 8.84
CA LYS A 131 5.90 13.74 10.23
C LYS A 131 5.09 12.45 10.28
N VAL A 132 5.71 11.34 10.65
CA VAL A 132 5.09 10.00 10.70
C VAL A 132 4.99 9.51 12.14
N GLU A 133 3.80 9.06 12.54
CA GLU A 133 3.56 8.37 13.80
C GLU A 133 2.88 7.03 13.51
N ILE A 134 3.46 5.93 14.00
CA ILE A 134 2.98 4.57 13.75
C ILE A 134 2.32 4.01 15.01
N PHE A 135 1.08 3.55 14.88
CA PHE A 135 0.28 3.01 15.97
C PHE A 135 0.05 1.52 15.78
N GLY A 136 0.35 0.74 16.80
CA GLY A 136 0.17 -0.70 16.82
C GLY A 136 -0.44 -1.19 18.13
N VAL A 137 -0.71 -2.48 18.19
CA VAL A 137 -1.23 -3.16 19.38
C VAL A 137 -0.33 -4.34 19.76
N ALA A 138 -0.31 -4.66 21.05
CA ALA A 138 0.42 -5.81 21.60
C ALA A 138 1.92 -5.85 21.28
N GLY A 139 2.55 -4.69 21.10
CA GLY A 139 4.00 -4.59 20.87
C GLY A 139 4.49 -5.24 19.56
N ALA A 140 3.60 -5.61 18.64
CA ALA A 140 3.97 -6.25 17.38
C ALA A 140 4.68 -5.27 16.45
N ILE A 141 5.65 -5.75 15.66
CA ILE A 141 6.35 -4.98 14.64
C ILE A 141 6.71 -5.86 13.44
N GLY A 142 6.41 -5.40 12.23
CA GLY A 142 6.81 -6.03 10.96
C GLY A 142 6.31 -7.46 10.75
N GLY A 143 5.44 -7.99 11.60
CA GLY A 143 5.06 -9.42 11.58
C GLY A 143 6.18 -10.36 12.04
N ILE A 144 7.20 -9.83 12.72
CA ILE A 144 8.36 -10.59 13.21
C ILE A 144 7.93 -11.44 14.41
N SER A 145 8.12 -12.77 14.32
CA SER A 145 7.74 -13.72 15.36
C SER A 145 8.88 -14.03 16.35
N ASP A 146 10.15 -13.89 15.94
CA ASP A 146 11.29 -14.07 16.83
C ASP A 146 11.40 -12.88 17.78
N PRO A 147 11.37 -13.07 19.12
CA PRO A 147 11.33 -11.98 20.08
C PRO A 147 12.62 -11.15 20.11
N VAL A 148 13.78 -11.76 19.84
CA VAL A 148 15.07 -11.05 19.84
C VAL A 148 15.14 -10.14 18.61
N VAL A 149 14.75 -10.65 17.44
CA VAL A 149 14.72 -9.86 16.21
C VAL A 149 13.65 -8.77 16.28
N ALA A 150 12.49 -9.06 16.88
CA ALA A 150 11.44 -8.05 17.07
C ALA A 150 11.90 -6.90 17.97
N GLU A 151 12.63 -7.18 19.03
CA GLU A 151 13.13 -6.15 19.94
C GLU A 151 14.21 -5.27 19.28
N GLU A 152 15.10 -5.89 18.51
CA GLU A 152 16.08 -5.15 17.71
C GLU A 152 15.39 -4.29 16.64
N ALA A 153 14.37 -4.81 15.97
CA ALA A 153 13.61 -4.05 15.01
C ALA A 153 12.93 -2.81 15.64
N LYS A 154 12.36 -2.94 16.86
CA LYS A 154 11.80 -1.80 17.60
C LYS A 154 12.84 -0.75 17.90
N THR A 155 14.03 -1.18 18.30
CA THR A 155 15.16 -0.27 18.60
C THR A 155 15.55 0.49 17.33
N VAL A 156 15.86 -0.22 16.26
CA VAL A 156 16.34 0.37 14.99
C VAL A 156 15.28 1.30 14.36
N PHE A 157 14.02 0.86 14.26
CA PHE A 157 12.96 1.72 13.71
C PHE A 157 12.61 2.87 14.67
N GLY A 158 12.74 2.68 15.97
CA GLY A 158 12.48 3.70 16.98
C GLY A 158 13.49 4.84 17.00
N GLU A 159 14.71 4.63 16.47
CA GLU A 159 15.70 5.71 16.27
C GLU A 159 15.27 6.71 15.20
N GLU A 160 14.48 6.26 14.23
CA GLU A 160 14.07 7.07 13.08
C GLU A 160 12.57 7.46 13.14
N LEU A 161 11.70 6.58 13.61
CA LEU A 161 10.25 6.73 13.57
C LEU A 161 9.65 6.84 14.96
N THR A 162 8.55 7.57 15.09
CA THR A 162 7.75 7.58 16.32
C THR A 162 6.81 6.37 16.34
N LEU A 163 7.10 5.42 17.23
CA LEU A 163 6.36 4.15 17.35
C LEU A 163 5.53 4.12 18.64
N HIS A 164 4.22 3.84 18.50
CA HIS A 164 3.26 3.66 19.59
C HIS A 164 2.69 2.23 19.52
N LEU A 165 3.51 1.20 19.81
CA LEU A 165 3.19 -0.20 19.53
C LEU A 165 2.17 -0.84 20.48
N ASP A 166 1.85 -0.20 21.61
CA ASP A 166 0.84 -0.64 22.59
C ASP A 166 -0.29 0.39 22.77
N ALA A 167 -0.56 1.19 21.74
CA ALA A 167 -1.52 2.27 21.83
C ALA A 167 -2.97 1.75 21.75
N LYS A 168 -3.81 2.27 22.65
CA LYS A 168 -5.28 2.23 22.48
C LYS A 168 -5.67 3.52 21.76
N THR A 169 -5.99 3.41 20.49
CA THR A 169 -6.27 4.56 19.64
C THR A 169 -7.78 4.77 19.48
N GLU A 170 -8.21 6.01 19.59
CA GLU A 170 -9.55 6.46 19.21
C GLU A 170 -9.39 7.57 18.19
N VAL A 171 -10.16 7.50 17.11
CA VAL A 171 -10.15 8.52 16.05
C VAL A 171 -11.39 9.38 16.19
N LYS A 172 -11.22 10.69 16.28
CA LYS A 172 -12.29 11.69 16.34
C LYS A 172 -12.00 12.80 15.34
N LEU A 173 -13.07 13.36 14.78
CA LEU A 173 -13.01 14.64 14.07
C LEU A 173 -13.24 15.76 15.09
N ASP A 174 -12.37 16.75 15.08
CA ASP A 174 -12.52 18.01 15.82
C ASP A 174 -13.38 19.00 15.01
#